data_fe988551627f42cf47bac9ee9426895b
#
_entry.id   fe988551627f42cf47bac9ee9426895b
#
_cell.length_a   1.000
_cell.length_b   1.000
_cell.length_c   1.000
_cell.angle_alpha   90.00
_cell.angle_beta   90.00
_cell.angle_gamma   90.00
#
_symmetry.space_group_name_H-M   'P 1'
#
loop_
_entity.id
_entity.type
_entity.pdbx_description
1 polymer ?
#
loop_
_entity_poly.entity_id
_entity_poly.type
_entity_poly.pdbx_seq_one_letter_code
_entity_poly.pdbx_strand_id
1 'polypeptide(L)'
;MKSKRNRVVPVPEYVRKELSVGDRNHNMFSGDIKPYNRSYFNGVWKRFKALNPELDKDITLYSFRHTGAIEIFKRTGSIHKLQRAMGHSSLNVSLTYLRGLEVAELEENDMPMIL
;
A
#
# COMPACT_ATOMS: atom_id res chain seq x y z
N MET A 1 -4.00 16.81 -1.97
CA MET A 1 -2.82 17.38 -1.29
C MET A 1 -2.11 16.31 -0.50
N LYS A 2 -0.80 16.18 -0.71
CA LYS A 2 -0.02 15.20 0.05
C LYS A 2 0.15 15.67 1.48
N SER A 3 -0.06 14.76 2.43
CA SER A 3 0.22 15.04 3.82
C SER A 3 1.73 15.20 4.03
N LYS A 4 2.12 16.25 4.74
CA LYS A 4 3.52 16.49 5.12
C LYS A 4 3.88 15.78 6.44
N ARG A 5 2.90 15.14 7.08
CA ARG A 5 3.13 14.45 8.35
C ARG A 5 3.88 13.15 8.12
N ASN A 6 4.87 12.92 8.95
CA ASN A 6 5.52 11.61 9.01
C ASN A 6 4.53 10.58 9.53
N ARG A 7 4.60 9.38 8.98
CA ARG A 7 3.80 8.26 9.45
C ARG A 7 4.70 7.10 9.81
N VAL A 8 4.28 6.32 10.77
CA VAL A 8 4.95 5.10 11.18
C VAL A 8 4.08 3.92 10.79
N VAL A 9 4.63 3.03 10.00
CA VAL A 9 3.93 1.85 9.50
C VAL A 9 4.80 0.63 9.82
N PRO A 10 4.23 -0.44 10.40
CA PRO A 10 5.00 -1.65 10.65
C PRO A 10 5.48 -2.28 9.34
N VAL A 11 6.69 -2.84 9.38
CA VAL A 11 7.22 -3.59 8.24
C VAL A 11 7.02 -5.07 8.53
N PRO A 12 6.22 -5.78 7.72
CA PRO A 12 6.01 -7.21 7.93
C PRO A 12 7.31 -7.99 7.81
N GLU A 13 7.36 -9.13 8.51
CA GLU A 13 8.55 -9.99 8.52
C GLU A 13 8.99 -10.39 7.12
N TYR A 14 8.04 -10.76 6.26
CA TYR A 14 8.37 -11.20 4.90
C TYR A 14 9.00 -10.12 4.05
N VAL A 15 8.67 -8.84 4.33
CA VAL A 15 9.29 -7.69 3.65
C VAL A 15 10.66 -7.43 4.26
N ARG A 16 10.76 -7.48 5.59
CA ARG A 16 12.01 -7.21 6.30
C ARG A 16 13.12 -8.15 5.88
N LYS A 17 12.80 -9.41 5.60
CA LYS A 17 13.76 -10.42 5.12
C LYS A 17 14.42 -10.04 3.80
N GLU A 18 13.69 -9.34 2.95
CA GLU A 18 14.17 -8.92 1.62
C GLU A 18 15.01 -7.64 1.67
N LEU A 19 14.98 -6.93 2.80
CA LEU A 19 15.74 -5.70 2.96
C LEU A 19 17.08 -6.00 3.57
N SER A 20 18.16 -5.60 2.90
CA SER A 20 19.51 -5.71 3.43
C SER A 20 19.96 -4.38 3.98
N VAL A 21 20.55 -4.41 5.18
CA VAL A 21 21.11 -3.21 5.82
C VAL A 21 22.59 -3.13 5.43
N GLY A 22 22.91 -2.12 4.63
CA GLY A 22 24.30 -1.83 4.25
C GLY A 22 24.90 -0.76 5.16
N ASP A 23 25.90 -0.06 4.63
CA ASP A 23 26.52 1.04 5.33
C ASP A 23 25.50 2.15 5.62
N ARG A 24 25.72 2.83 6.74
CA ARG A 24 24.81 3.87 7.23
C ARG A 24 24.55 4.98 6.21
N ASN A 25 25.54 5.29 5.37
CA ASN A 25 25.45 6.36 4.39
C ASN A 25 25.00 5.89 3.01
N HIS A 26 24.71 4.60 2.86
CA HIS A 26 24.27 4.04 1.58
C HIS A 26 22.76 3.89 1.53
N ASN A 27 22.20 4.11 0.34
CA ASN A 27 20.80 3.88 0.10
C ASN A 27 20.51 2.37 0.15
N MET A 28 19.48 1.98 0.89
CA MET A 28 19.14 0.57 1.08
C MET A 28 18.82 -0.15 -0.24
N PHE A 29 18.17 0.55 -1.18
CA PHE A 29 17.71 -0.06 -2.42
C PHE A 29 18.79 -0.10 -3.49
N SER A 30 19.59 0.95 -3.62
CA SER A 30 20.64 1.03 -4.63
C SER A 30 21.95 0.40 -4.18
N GLY A 31 22.17 0.29 -2.86
CA GLY A 31 23.42 -0.17 -2.29
C GLY A 31 24.58 0.83 -2.47
N ASP A 32 24.29 2.04 -2.89
CA ASP A 32 25.25 3.10 -3.14
C ASP A 32 24.86 4.36 -2.37
N ILE A 33 25.75 5.35 -2.34
CA ILE A 33 25.47 6.64 -1.72
C ILE A 33 24.32 7.34 -2.42
N LYS A 34 24.28 7.25 -3.75
CA LYS A 34 23.22 7.85 -4.55
C LYS A 34 22.00 6.92 -4.62
N PRO A 35 20.80 7.44 -4.36
CA PRO A 35 19.60 6.66 -4.60
C PRO A 35 19.37 6.49 -6.10
N TYR A 36 18.49 5.54 -6.45
CA TYR A 36 18.02 5.42 -7.82
C TYR A 36 17.32 6.70 -8.24
N ASN A 37 17.38 7.00 -9.55
CA ASN A 37 16.69 8.17 -10.09
C ASN A 37 15.16 7.96 -10.06
N ARG A 38 14.43 9.04 -10.32
CA ARG A 38 12.97 9.06 -10.28
C ARG A 38 12.30 8.02 -11.17
N SER A 39 12.93 7.72 -12.31
CA SER A 39 12.33 6.85 -13.33
C SER A 39 12.76 5.40 -13.21
N TYR A 40 13.65 5.08 -12.25
CA TYR A 40 14.24 3.76 -12.19
C TYR A 40 13.20 2.65 -12.07
N PHE A 41 12.31 2.76 -11.09
CA PHE A 41 11.31 1.72 -10.85
C PHE A 41 10.26 1.65 -11.96
N ASN A 42 9.95 2.78 -12.59
CA ASN A 42 9.08 2.77 -13.76
C ASN A 42 9.70 2.00 -14.92
N GLY A 43 11.01 2.14 -15.11
CA GLY A 43 11.73 1.38 -16.12
C GLY A 43 11.76 -0.11 -15.83
N VAL A 44 12.00 -0.48 -14.57
CA VAL A 44 11.96 -1.87 -14.13
C VAL A 44 10.56 -2.46 -14.36
N TRP A 45 9.52 -1.71 -14.01
CA TRP A 45 8.14 -2.12 -14.19
C TRP A 45 7.79 -2.34 -15.68
N LYS A 46 8.23 -1.44 -16.53
CA LYS A 46 8.03 -1.58 -17.98
C LYS A 46 8.66 -2.87 -18.52
N ARG A 47 9.89 -3.15 -18.11
CA ARG A 47 10.58 -4.37 -18.52
C ARG A 47 9.87 -5.62 -18.01
N PHE A 48 9.41 -5.59 -16.77
CA PHE A 48 8.66 -6.68 -16.18
C PHE A 48 7.37 -6.95 -16.95
N LYS A 49 6.62 -5.90 -17.29
CA LYS A 49 5.38 -6.03 -18.05
C LYS A 49 5.62 -6.56 -19.47
N ALA A 50 6.72 -6.16 -20.09
CA ALA A 50 7.07 -6.66 -21.41
C ALA A 50 7.34 -8.17 -21.42
N LEU A 51 7.88 -8.70 -20.31
CA LEU A 51 8.12 -10.12 -20.13
C LEU A 51 6.87 -10.88 -19.69
N ASN A 52 5.83 -10.19 -19.28
CA ASN A 52 4.59 -10.77 -18.77
C ASN A 52 3.39 -10.16 -19.49
N PRO A 53 3.20 -10.47 -20.79
CA PRO A 53 2.15 -9.85 -21.58
C PRO A 53 0.72 -10.18 -21.11
N GLU A 54 0.57 -11.19 -20.25
CA GLU A 54 -0.72 -11.50 -19.63
C GLU A 54 -1.21 -10.43 -18.66
N LEU A 55 -0.32 -9.53 -18.23
CA LEU A 55 -0.73 -8.42 -17.37
C LEU A 55 -1.41 -7.35 -18.20
N ASP A 56 -2.61 -6.95 -17.76
CA ASP A 56 -3.37 -5.88 -18.39
C ASP A 56 -2.57 -4.58 -18.39
N LYS A 57 -2.68 -3.81 -19.46
CA LYS A 57 -2.03 -2.51 -19.57
C LYS A 57 -2.45 -1.53 -18.47
N ASP A 58 -3.63 -1.73 -17.89
CA ASP A 58 -4.16 -0.88 -16.82
C ASP A 58 -3.54 -1.20 -15.45
N ILE A 59 -2.82 -2.32 -15.34
CA ILE A 59 -2.10 -2.67 -14.11
C ILE A 59 -0.81 -1.87 -14.05
N THR A 60 -0.66 -1.07 -13.01
CA THR A 60 0.51 -0.21 -12.80
C THR A 60 1.12 -0.47 -11.42
N LEU A 61 2.26 0.14 -11.14
CA LEU A 61 2.82 0.10 -9.78
C LEU A 61 1.84 0.63 -8.74
N TYR A 62 1.03 1.61 -9.11
CA TYR A 62 0.03 2.17 -8.21
C TYR A 62 -1.08 1.16 -7.86
N SER A 63 -1.27 0.15 -8.69
CA SER A 63 -2.24 -0.92 -8.42
C SER A 63 -1.92 -1.67 -7.12
N PHE A 64 -0.63 -1.82 -6.77
CA PHE A 64 -0.22 -2.44 -5.51
C PHE A 64 -0.70 -1.63 -4.31
N ARG A 65 -0.65 -0.31 -4.41
CA ARG A 65 -1.14 0.57 -3.35
C ARG A 65 -2.64 0.39 -3.13
N HIS A 66 -3.39 0.32 -4.22
CA HIS A 66 -4.84 0.12 -4.15
C HIS A 66 -5.19 -1.24 -3.53
N THR A 67 -4.53 -2.30 -3.98
CA THR A 67 -4.73 -3.65 -3.45
C THR A 67 -4.36 -3.72 -1.97
N GLY A 68 -3.24 -3.11 -1.59
CA GLY A 68 -2.81 -3.07 -0.20
C GLY A 68 -3.81 -2.35 0.69
N ALA A 69 -4.37 -1.25 0.21
CA ALA A 69 -5.37 -0.49 0.96
C ALA A 69 -6.62 -1.33 1.24
N ILE A 70 -7.11 -2.02 0.22
CA ILE A 70 -8.28 -2.89 0.35
C ILE A 70 -7.99 -4.01 1.36
N GLU A 71 -6.81 -4.61 1.28
CA GLU A 71 -6.41 -5.70 2.16
C GLU A 71 -6.33 -5.25 3.62
N ILE A 72 -5.78 -4.07 3.88
CA ILE A 72 -5.72 -3.51 5.23
C ILE A 72 -7.13 -3.33 5.78
N PHE A 73 -8.04 -2.79 4.98
CA PHE A 73 -9.42 -2.59 5.42
C PHE A 73 -10.13 -3.92 5.69
N LYS A 74 -9.93 -4.92 4.82
CA LYS A 74 -10.53 -6.24 5.00
C LYS A 74 -10.07 -6.91 6.29
N ARG A 75 -8.80 -6.77 6.62
CA ARG A 75 -8.21 -7.39 7.81
C ARG A 75 -8.59 -6.69 9.11
N THR A 76 -8.74 -5.37 9.06
CA THR A 76 -8.93 -4.56 10.28
C THR A 76 -10.36 -4.10 10.47
N GLY A 77 -11.14 -3.96 9.39
CA GLY A 77 -12.47 -3.36 9.44
C GLY A 77 -12.46 -1.90 9.85
N SER A 78 -11.29 -1.23 9.82
CA SER A 78 -11.12 0.11 10.36
C SER A 78 -10.68 1.09 9.28
N ILE A 79 -11.53 2.07 9.01
CA ILE A 79 -11.21 3.16 8.09
C ILE A 79 -10.09 4.06 8.66
N HIS A 80 -10.03 4.19 9.98
CA HIS A 80 -8.96 4.97 10.64
C HIS A 80 -7.60 4.31 10.48
N LYS A 81 -7.53 3.00 10.61
CA LYS A 81 -6.27 2.27 10.38
C LYS A 81 -5.84 2.38 8.94
N LEU A 82 -6.79 2.32 8.00
CA LEU A 82 -6.50 2.53 6.58
C LEU A 82 -5.93 3.91 6.34
N GLN A 83 -6.57 4.94 6.88
CA GLN A 83 -6.09 6.32 6.77
C GLN A 83 -4.64 6.44 7.28
N ARG A 84 -4.37 5.87 8.44
CA ARG A 84 -3.04 5.92 9.04
C ARG A 84 -1.99 5.22 8.17
N ALA A 85 -2.32 4.03 7.66
CA ALA A 85 -1.40 3.26 6.83
C ALA A 85 -1.07 3.98 5.52
N MET A 86 -2.08 4.58 4.90
CA MET A 86 -1.92 5.27 3.61
C MET A 86 -1.35 6.68 3.76
N GLY A 87 -1.40 7.25 4.96
CA GLY A 87 -1.00 8.63 5.18
C GLY A 87 -1.95 9.65 4.57
N HIS A 88 -3.23 9.29 4.46
CA HIS A 88 -4.24 10.18 3.91
C HIS A 88 -4.55 11.32 4.88
N SER A 89 -4.74 12.53 4.35
CA SER A 89 -5.05 13.71 5.14
C SER A 89 -6.49 13.74 5.67
N SER A 90 -7.40 12.95 5.05
CA SER A 90 -8.79 12.89 5.46
C SER A 90 -9.36 11.50 5.23
N LEU A 91 -10.46 11.19 5.93
CA LEU A 91 -11.17 9.93 5.76
C LEU A 91 -11.80 9.82 4.37
N ASN A 92 -12.18 10.94 3.76
CA ASN A 92 -12.77 10.92 2.43
C ASN A 92 -11.81 10.34 1.39
N VAL A 93 -10.51 10.62 1.51
CA VAL A 93 -9.50 10.05 0.62
C VAL A 93 -9.44 8.53 0.80
N SER A 94 -9.49 8.06 2.05
CA SER A 94 -9.50 6.63 2.34
C SER A 94 -10.74 5.95 1.79
N LEU A 95 -11.90 6.58 1.90
CA LEU A 95 -13.16 6.05 1.38
C LEU A 95 -13.12 5.85 -0.13
N THR A 96 -12.36 6.68 -0.85
CA THR A 96 -12.22 6.54 -2.30
C THR A 96 -11.64 5.17 -2.68
N TYR A 97 -10.73 4.64 -1.88
CA TYR A 97 -10.14 3.32 -2.12
C TYR A 97 -11.14 2.18 -1.93
N LEU A 98 -12.21 2.41 -1.18
CA LEU A 98 -13.20 1.39 -0.86
C LEU A 98 -14.39 1.39 -1.80
N ARG A 99 -14.40 2.27 -2.80
CA ARG A 99 -15.46 2.31 -3.81
C ARG A 99 -15.50 0.98 -4.57
N GLY A 100 -16.69 0.44 -4.72
CA GLY A 100 -16.89 -0.81 -5.43
C GLY A 100 -16.57 -2.05 -4.63
N LEU A 101 -16.11 -1.89 -3.38
CA LEU A 101 -15.94 -3.04 -2.50
C LEU A 101 -17.31 -3.57 -2.10
N GLU A 102 -17.52 -4.88 -2.28
CA GLU A 102 -18.76 -5.49 -1.84
C GLU A 102 -18.85 -5.46 -0.33
N VAL A 103 -20.00 -4.99 0.16
CA VAL A 103 -20.30 -4.99 1.59
C VAL A 103 -21.13 -6.23 1.87
N ALA A 104 -20.66 -7.05 2.82
CA ALA A 104 -21.42 -8.22 3.24
C ALA A 104 -22.74 -7.79 3.88
N GLU A 105 -23.76 -8.63 3.74
CA GLU A 105 -25.04 -8.37 4.38
C GLU A 105 -24.90 -8.36 5.90
N LEU A 106 -25.74 -7.54 6.56
CA LEU A 106 -25.78 -7.51 8.01
C LEU A 106 -26.28 -8.83 8.55
N GLU A 107 -25.56 -9.33 9.51
CA GLU A 107 -25.96 -10.52 10.27
C GLU A 107 -26.46 -10.12 11.65
N GLU A 108 -27.15 -11.03 12.31
CA GLU A 108 -27.65 -10.78 13.67
C GLU A 108 -26.53 -10.37 14.62
N ASN A 109 -25.36 -11.01 14.49
CA ASN A 109 -24.20 -10.71 15.33
C ASN A 109 -23.64 -9.31 15.13
N ASP A 110 -23.96 -8.67 14.01
CA ASP A 110 -23.50 -7.30 13.73
C ASP A 110 -24.34 -6.27 14.46
N MET A 111 -25.50 -6.65 14.97
CA MET A 111 -26.42 -5.72 15.60
C MET A 111 -26.04 -5.45 17.04
N PRO A 112 -26.36 -4.23 17.56
CA PRO A 112 -26.10 -3.93 18.96
C PRO A 112 -26.78 -4.89 19.90
N MET A 113 -26.08 -5.30 20.94
CA MET A 113 -26.63 -6.18 21.95
C MET A 113 -27.03 -5.37 23.18
N ILE A 114 -28.22 -5.65 23.69
CA ILE A 114 -28.70 -5.07 24.95
C ILE A 114 -28.52 -6.14 26.03
N LEU A 115 -27.79 -5.77 27.06
CA LEU A 115 -27.53 -6.67 28.20
C LEU A 115 -28.59 -6.49 29.27
#